data_b1a59e89f93bcc595e01b10c544fd338
#
_entry.id   b1a59e89f93bcc595e01b10c544fd338
#
_cell.length_a   1.000
_cell.length_b   1.000
_cell.length_c   1.000
_cell.angle_alpha   90.00
_cell.angle_beta   90.00
_cell.angle_gamma   90.00
#
_symmetry.space_group_name_H-M   'P 1'
#
loop_
_entity.id
_entity.type
_entity.pdbx_description
1 polymer ?
#
loop_
_entity_poly.entity_id
_entity_poly.type
_entity_poly.pdbx_seq_one_letter_code
_entity_poly.pdbx_strand_id
1 'polypeptide(L)'
;EPAAEEVLPSRRNHKKKGQREMNLKDFPEEILPPYQVSTEELDTFYGAGNWRRMKDETYKRLRHEPESWTVEVHTVEVYVGTGGDHQDEFLRGKRPGDLLRGSIITPSLLASILNVKYVNSSALHRVEQEFQRNGVNISRQTMSNWIIRCAEKYFAPFVERMKQEL
;
A
#
# COMPACT_ATOMS: atom_id res chain seq x y z
N GLU A 1 -4.51 31.67 33.91
CA GLU A 1 -4.99 30.49 33.11
C GLU A 1 -4.69 30.74 31.65
N PRO A 2 -3.87 29.92 30.98
CA PRO A 2 -3.65 30.06 29.54
C PRO A 2 -4.83 29.44 28.79
N ALA A 3 -5.42 30.20 27.87
CA ALA A 3 -6.49 29.77 27.00
C ALA A 3 -6.04 28.56 26.15
N ALA A 4 -6.86 27.50 26.14
CA ALA A 4 -6.65 26.34 25.31
C ALA A 4 -6.74 26.73 23.82
N GLU A 5 -5.66 26.54 23.05
CA GLU A 5 -5.65 26.66 21.60
C GLU A 5 -6.60 25.59 21.00
N GLU A 6 -7.68 26.05 20.40
CA GLU A 6 -8.57 25.21 19.60
C GLU A 6 -7.81 24.68 18.38
N VAL A 7 -7.44 23.41 18.42
CA VAL A 7 -6.87 22.71 17.26
C VAL A 7 -7.97 22.51 16.21
N LEU A 8 -8.00 23.38 15.21
CA LEU A 8 -8.89 23.25 14.07
C LEU A 8 -8.64 21.91 13.34
N PRO A 9 -9.69 21.11 13.05
CA PRO A 9 -9.52 19.86 12.36
C PRO A 9 -8.96 20.10 10.95
N SER A 10 -7.82 19.51 10.66
CA SER A 10 -7.17 19.52 9.36
C SER A 10 -8.19 19.08 8.29
N ARG A 11 -8.50 19.96 7.32
CA ARG A 11 -9.32 19.64 6.15
C ARG A 11 -8.67 18.48 5.41
N ARG A 12 -9.25 17.27 5.51
CA ARG A 12 -8.90 16.14 4.66
C ARG A 12 -9.23 16.51 3.21
N ASN A 13 -8.23 16.84 2.41
CA ASN A 13 -8.39 16.97 0.97
C ASN A 13 -8.86 15.63 0.42
N HIS A 14 -10.11 15.55 -0.02
CA HIS A 14 -10.65 14.39 -0.73
C HIS A 14 -9.81 14.19 -2.00
N LYS A 15 -9.02 13.12 -2.05
CA LYS A 15 -8.30 12.72 -3.26
C LYS A 15 -9.33 12.49 -4.37
N LYS A 16 -9.15 13.14 -5.52
CA LYS A 16 -10.03 12.96 -6.68
C LYS A 16 -10.08 11.48 -7.05
N LYS A 17 -11.28 10.92 -7.15
CA LYS A 17 -11.52 9.52 -7.57
C LYS A 17 -10.89 9.31 -8.95
N GLY A 18 -10.09 8.24 -9.14
CA GLY A 18 -9.42 7.95 -10.41
C GLY A 18 -8.00 8.49 -10.58
N GLN A 19 -7.52 9.41 -9.72
CA GLN A 19 -6.17 9.98 -9.85
C GLN A 19 -5.06 8.90 -9.76
N ARG A 20 -5.28 7.84 -8.97
CA ARG A 20 -4.34 6.73 -8.83
C ARG A 20 -4.21 5.93 -10.13
N GLU A 21 -5.31 5.63 -10.79
CA GLU A 21 -5.34 4.91 -12.06
C GLU A 21 -4.68 5.72 -13.18
N MET A 22 -4.94 7.03 -13.24
CA MET A 22 -4.27 7.92 -14.19
C MET A 22 -2.75 7.94 -14.00
N ASN A 23 -2.27 7.93 -12.76
CA ASN A 23 -0.84 7.96 -12.46
C ASN A 23 -0.12 6.64 -12.79
N LEU A 24 -0.84 5.53 -12.95
CA LEU A 24 -0.26 4.22 -13.23
C LEU A 24 -0.46 3.76 -14.67
N LYS A 25 -1.20 4.51 -15.50
CA LYS A 25 -1.67 4.11 -16.83
C LYS A 25 -0.55 3.84 -17.83
N ASP A 26 0.54 4.61 -17.74
CA ASP A 26 1.58 4.62 -18.77
C ASP A 26 2.77 3.69 -18.45
N PHE A 27 2.66 2.90 -17.36
CA PHE A 27 3.71 1.96 -16.96
C PHE A 27 3.38 0.52 -17.35
N PRO A 28 4.41 -0.30 -17.65
CA PRO A 28 4.20 -1.72 -17.87
C PRO A 28 3.60 -2.38 -16.63
N GLU A 29 2.60 -3.22 -16.83
CA GLU A 29 1.93 -3.96 -15.77
C GLU A 29 2.50 -5.37 -15.69
N GLU A 30 2.91 -5.78 -14.50
CA GLU A 30 3.26 -7.16 -14.18
C GLU A 30 2.11 -7.79 -13.41
N ILE A 31 1.50 -8.82 -13.99
CA ILE A 31 0.41 -9.56 -13.37
C ILE A 31 1.04 -10.62 -12.46
N LEU A 32 0.86 -10.45 -11.18
CA LEU A 32 1.33 -11.41 -10.18
C LEU A 32 0.31 -12.53 -9.97
N PRO A 33 0.76 -13.73 -9.54
CA PRO A 33 -0.14 -14.81 -9.20
C PRO A 33 -1.18 -14.38 -8.19
N PRO A 34 -2.46 -14.79 -8.33
CA PRO A 34 -3.52 -14.41 -7.41
C PRO A 34 -3.30 -15.01 -6.02
N TYR A 35 -3.66 -14.26 -4.98
CA TYR A 35 -3.71 -14.77 -3.61
C TYR A 35 -4.96 -15.64 -3.45
N GLN A 36 -4.76 -16.94 -3.45
CA GLN A 36 -5.83 -17.93 -3.43
C GLN A 36 -6.17 -18.36 -2.00
N VAL A 37 -7.38 -18.87 -1.82
CA VAL A 37 -7.81 -19.60 -0.62
C VAL A 37 -7.93 -21.07 -1.02
N SER A 38 -7.37 -21.99 -0.24
CA SER A 38 -7.47 -23.42 -0.54
C SER A 38 -8.91 -23.92 -0.36
N THR A 39 -9.30 -24.93 -1.14
CA THR A 39 -10.63 -25.56 -1.03
C THR A 39 -10.86 -26.11 0.38
N GLU A 40 -9.83 -26.66 1.01
CA GLU A 40 -9.90 -27.17 2.38
C GLU A 40 -10.18 -26.07 3.41
N GLU A 41 -9.59 -24.89 3.24
CA GLU A 41 -9.84 -23.72 4.09
C GLU A 41 -11.27 -23.20 3.92
N LEU A 42 -11.78 -23.18 2.67
CA LEU A 42 -13.15 -22.81 2.35
C LEU A 42 -14.17 -23.77 2.95
N ASP A 43 -13.97 -25.07 2.78
CA ASP A 43 -14.85 -26.11 3.31
C ASP A 43 -14.82 -26.17 4.84
N THR A 44 -13.69 -25.87 5.47
CA THR A 44 -13.57 -25.78 6.93
C THR A 44 -14.34 -24.57 7.48
N PHE A 45 -14.29 -23.42 6.79
CA PHE A 45 -14.89 -22.18 7.26
C PHE A 45 -16.41 -22.12 6.99
N TYR A 46 -16.84 -22.47 5.77
CA TYR A 46 -18.24 -22.36 5.35
C TYR A 46 -19.02 -23.69 5.41
N GLY A 47 -18.32 -24.82 5.47
CA GLY A 47 -18.87 -26.15 5.21
C GLY A 47 -18.87 -26.49 3.72
N ALA A 48 -18.76 -27.79 3.41
CA ALA A 48 -18.65 -28.28 2.04
C ALA A 48 -19.84 -27.82 1.15
N GLY A 49 -19.53 -27.14 0.06
CA GLY A 49 -20.50 -26.68 -0.93
C GLY A 49 -21.31 -25.42 -0.52
N ASN A 50 -21.08 -24.82 0.65
CA ASN A 50 -21.78 -23.64 1.14
C ASN A 50 -21.10 -22.30 0.80
N TRP A 51 -20.27 -22.27 -0.22
CA TRP A 51 -19.55 -21.08 -0.66
C TRP A 51 -19.60 -20.92 -2.18
N ARG A 52 -19.38 -19.68 -2.63
CA ARG A 52 -19.20 -19.34 -4.03
C ARG A 52 -18.09 -18.30 -4.21
N ARG A 53 -17.35 -18.40 -5.30
CA ARG A 53 -16.38 -17.35 -5.68
C ARG A 53 -17.14 -16.09 -6.10
N MET A 54 -16.71 -14.97 -5.57
CA MET A 54 -17.17 -13.63 -5.96
C MET A 54 -16.23 -13.06 -7.01
N LYS A 55 -16.50 -11.84 -7.48
CA LYS A 55 -15.57 -11.09 -8.32
C LYS A 55 -14.31 -10.79 -7.52
N ASP A 56 -13.17 -11.14 -8.10
CA ASP A 56 -11.85 -10.92 -7.50
C ASP A 56 -11.60 -9.42 -7.24
N GLU A 57 -10.97 -9.13 -6.12
CA GLU A 57 -10.50 -7.79 -5.81
C GLU A 57 -9.10 -7.60 -6.42
N THR A 58 -8.95 -6.58 -7.26
CA THR A 58 -7.68 -6.24 -7.90
C THR A 58 -7.18 -4.92 -7.37
N TYR A 59 -5.91 -4.85 -7.01
CA TYR A 59 -5.25 -3.61 -6.63
C TYR A 59 -3.87 -3.49 -7.30
N LYS A 60 -3.42 -2.25 -7.51
CA LYS A 60 -2.17 -1.94 -8.20
C LYS A 60 -1.20 -1.23 -7.27
N ARG A 61 0.07 -1.61 -7.36
CA ARG A 61 1.20 -0.98 -6.67
C ARG A 61 2.26 -0.59 -7.68
N LEU A 62 3.03 0.45 -7.39
CA LEU A 62 4.17 0.85 -8.19
C LEU A 62 5.46 0.30 -7.57
N ARG A 63 6.16 -0.56 -8.33
CA ARG A 63 7.49 -1.06 -7.99
C ARG A 63 8.53 -0.20 -8.72
N HIS A 64 9.54 0.21 -8.00
CA HIS A 64 10.71 0.87 -8.55
C HIS A 64 11.93 -0.02 -8.37
N GLU A 65 12.54 -0.41 -9.47
CA GLU A 65 13.87 -0.99 -9.53
C GLU A 65 14.80 0.06 -10.15
N PRO A 66 16.10 0.14 -9.80
CA PRO A 66 17.00 1.09 -10.42
C PRO A 66 16.82 1.05 -11.95
N GLU A 67 16.53 2.21 -12.54
CA GLU A 67 16.29 2.43 -13.97
C GLU A 67 14.98 1.87 -14.56
N SER A 68 14.12 1.21 -13.76
CA SER A 68 12.82 0.72 -14.27
C SER A 68 11.64 1.01 -13.32
N TRP A 69 10.47 1.26 -13.91
CA TRP A 69 9.20 1.46 -13.20
C TRP A 69 8.22 0.39 -13.64
N THR A 70 7.69 -0.37 -12.69
CA THR A 70 6.72 -1.43 -12.96
C THR A 70 5.52 -1.31 -12.02
N VAL A 71 4.32 -1.50 -12.56
CA VAL A 71 3.09 -1.55 -11.76
C VAL A 71 2.81 -3.00 -11.40
N GLU A 72 2.84 -3.32 -10.11
CA GLU A 72 2.43 -4.63 -9.60
C GLU A 72 0.90 -4.68 -9.53
N VAL A 73 0.31 -5.62 -10.25
CA VAL A 73 -1.14 -5.89 -10.20
C VAL A 73 -1.37 -7.09 -9.30
N HIS A 74 -1.99 -6.85 -8.16
CA HIS A 74 -2.30 -7.91 -7.19
C HIS A 74 -3.78 -8.25 -7.25
N THR A 75 -4.09 -9.53 -7.37
CA THR A 75 -5.46 -10.06 -7.36
C THR A 75 -5.69 -10.86 -6.10
N VAL A 76 -6.79 -10.62 -5.42
CA VAL A 76 -7.21 -11.34 -4.22
C VAL A 76 -8.54 -12.02 -4.51
N GLU A 77 -8.58 -13.33 -4.36
CA GLU A 77 -9.81 -14.09 -4.49
C GLU A 77 -10.74 -13.80 -3.32
N VAL A 78 -12.03 -13.68 -3.62
CA VAL A 78 -13.08 -13.38 -2.64
C VAL A 78 -14.16 -14.44 -2.73
N TYR A 79 -14.51 -15.02 -1.60
CA TYR A 79 -15.57 -16.01 -1.46
C TYR A 79 -16.63 -15.52 -0.49
N VAL A 80 -17.86 -15.99 -0.67
CA VAL A 80 -18.96 -15.68 0.22
C VAL A 80 -19.68 -16.97 0.60
N GLY A 81 -20.07 -17.09 1.85
CA GLY A 81 -20.88 -18.18 2.36
C GLY A 81 -22.30 -18.13 1.76
N THR A 82 -22.81 -19.28 1.29
CA THR A 82 -24.15 -19.39 0.70
C THR A 82 -25.15 -20.08 1.60
N GLY A 83 -24.72 -20.52 2.81
CA GLY A 83 -25.58 -21.17 3.80
C GLY A 83 -24.81 -21.51 5.07
N GLY A 84 -25.54 -21.98 6.12
CA GLY A 84 -24.96 -22.28 7.42
C GLY A 84 -24.65 -21.05 8.27
N ASP A 85 -23.83 -21.23 9.32
CA ASP A 85 -23.51 -20.18 10.31
C ASP A 85 -22.71 -19.00 9.72
N HIS A 86 -22.06 -19.19 8.58
CA HIS A 86 -21.24 -18.17 7.88
C HIS A 86 -21.93 -17.67 6.61
N GLN A 87 -23.26 -17.70 6.55
CA GLN A 87 -24.01 -17.14 5.43
C GLN A 87 -23.72 -15.65 5.29
N ASP A 88 -23.48 -15.19 4.04
CA ASP A 88 -23.17 -13.81 3.69
C ASP A 88 -21.83 -13.24 4.26
N GLU A 89 -21.02 -14.07 4.93
CA GLU A 89 -19.68 -13.68 5.34
C GLU A 89 -18.68 -13.82 4.18
N PHE A 90 -17.71 -12.88 4.13
CA PHE A 90 -16.68 -12.82 3.09
C PHE A 90 -15.35 -13.35 3.59
N LEU A 91 -14.81 -14.35 2.91
CA LEU A 91 -13.41 -14.81 3.06
C LEU A 91 -12.57 -14.33 1.88
N ARG A 92 -11.40 -13.76 2.17
CA ARG A 92 -10.45 -13.25 1.17
C ARG A 92 -9.14 -14.01 1.26
N GLY A 93 -8.50 -14.22 0.10
CA GLY A 93 -7.15 -14.79 0.05
C GLY A 93 -6.17 -14.01 0.93
N LYS A 94 -5.31 -14.70 1.66
CA LYS A 94 -4.29 -14.10 2.51
C LYS A 94 -3.25 -13.41 1.64
N ARG A 95 -3.08 -12.11 1.82
CA ARG A 95 -2.08 -11.30 1.13
C ARG A 95 -1.11 -10.66 2.13
N PRO A 96 0.14 -10.38 1.71
CA PRO A 96 1.07 -9.60 2.53
C PRO A 96 0.45 -8.24 2.89
N GLY A 97 0.73 -7.78 4.10
CA GLY A 97 0.29 -6.47 4.55
C GLY A 97 0.85 -5.33 3.69
N ASP A 98 0.06 -4.30 3.45
CA ASP A 98 0.56 -3.09 2.80
C ASP A 98 1.64 -2.43 3.66
N LEU A 99 2.70 -1.94 3.04
CA LEU A 99 3.71 -1.12 3.74
C LEU A 99 3.01 0.06 4.44
N LEU A 100 2.19 0.79 3.70
CA LEU A 100 1.26 1.78 4.23
C LEU A 100 -0.14 1.54 3.66
N ARG A 101 -1.11 1.32 4.52
CA ARG A 101 -2.50 1.03 4.11
C ARG A 101 -3.04 2.09 3.14
N GLY A 102 -3.57 1.60 2.01
CA GLY A 102 -4.15 2.44 0.98
C GLY A 102 -3.16 3.27 0.18
N SER A 103 -1.87 2.93 0.22
CA SER A 103 -0.80 3.58 -0.56
C SER A 103 -0.33 2.68 -1.70
N ILE A 104 0.22 3.30 -2.74
CA ILE A 104 0.88 2.60 -3.86
C ILE A 104 2.36 2.32 -3.58
N ILE A 105 2.87 2.71 -2.41
CA ILE A 105 4.28 2.57 -2.07
C ILE A 105 4.64 1.11 -1.81
N THR A 106 5.73 0.68 -2.42
CA THR A 106 6.39 -0.60 -2.15
C THR A 106 7.65 -0.38 -1.31
N PRO A 107 8.22 -1.40 -0.68
CA PRO A 107 9.51 -1.29 0.00
C PRO A 107 10.62 -0.80 -0.92
N SER A 108 10.65 -1.23 -2.20
CA SER A 108 11.65 -0.79 -3.20
C SER A 108 11.53 0.69 -3.51
N LEU A 109 10.31 1.20 -3.70
CA LEU A 109 10.07 2.62 -3.95
C LEU A 109 10.45 3.48 -2.73
N LEU A 110 10.11 3.02 -1.51
CA LEU A 110 10.52 3.71 -0.28
C LEU A 110 12.05 3.76 -0.15
N ALA A 111 12.73 2.63 -0.36
CA ALA A 111 14.18 2.55 -0.28
C ALA A 111 14.87 3.49 -1.27
N SER A 112 14.36 3.58 -2.51
CA SER A 112 14.84 4.52 -3.52
C SER A 112 14.69 5.98 -3.06
N ILE A 113 13.53 6.38 -2.55
CA ILE A 113 13.29 7.73 -2.05
C ILE A 113 14.21 8.05 -0.87
N LEU A 114 14.39 7.13 0.08
CA LEU A 114 15.25 7.30 1.23
C LEU A 114 16.72 7.43 0.83
N ASN A 115 17.17 6.58 -0.10
CA ASN A 115 18.54 6.65 -0.61
C ASN A 115 18.83 8.01 -1.27
N VAL A 116 17.97 8.46 -2.17
CA VAL A 116 18.16 9.77 -2.84
C VAL A 116 18.10 10.92 -1.84
N LYS A 117 17.18 10.86 -0.86
CA LYS A 117 17.02 11.93 0.13
C LYS A 117 18.17 11.99 1.14
N TYR A 118 18.57 10.85 1.71
CA TYR A 118 19.47 10.82 2.87
C TYR A 118 20.91 10.45 2.52
N VAL A 119 21.13 9.55 1.55
CA VAL A 119 22.46 9.18 1.10
C VAL A 119 22.98 10.21 0.09
N ASN A 120 22.16 10.56 -0.91
CA ASN A 120 22.55 11.54 -1.95
C ASN A 120 22.23 12.99 -1.55
N SER A 121 21.71 13.23 -0.34
CA SER A 121 21.39 14.56 0.20
C SER A 121 20.48 15.41 -0.70
N SER A 122 19.62 14.77 -1.50
CA SER A 122 18.71 15.47 -2.42
C SER A 122 17.44 15.93 -1.75
N ALA A 123 17.00 17.15 -2.06
CA ALA A 123 15.70 17.65 -1.60
C ALA A 123 14.55 16.90 -2.31
N LEU A 124 13.46 16.59 -1.59
CA LEU A 124 12.30 15.88 -2.16
C LEU A 124 11.68 16.57 -3.37
N HIS A 125 11.79 17.86 -3.48
CA HIS A 125 11.37 18.62 -4.66
C HIS A 125 12.18 18.22 -5.92
N ARG A 126 13.48 17.92 -5.80
CA ARG A 126 14.28 17.42 -6.93
C ARG A 126 13.86 15.99 -7.30
N VAL A 127 13.57 15.16 -6.31
CA VAL A 127 13.04 13.80 -6.53
C VAL A 127 11.68 13.84 -7.24
N GLU A 128 10.80 14.77 -6.85
CA GLU A 128 9.52 15.01 -7.52
C GLU A 128 9.72 15.38 -9.00
N GLN A 129 10.65 16.29 -9.30
CA GLN A 129 10.95 16.69 -10.67
C GLN A 129 11.55 15.54 -11.49
N GLU A 130 12.40 14.71 -10.90
CA GLU A 130 12.97 13.52 -11.53
C GLU A 130 11.90 12.49 -11.84
N PHE A 131 11.01 12.22 -10.88
CA PHE A 131 9.87 11.33 -11.07
C PHE A 131 8.95 11.83 -12.20
N GLN A 132 8.66 13.13 -12.23
CA GLN A 132 7.84 13.74 -13.30
C GLN A 132 8.47 13.57 -14.69
N ARG A 133 9.80 13.67 -14.83
CA ARG A 133 10.49 13.39 -16.11
C ARG A 133 10.32 11.95 -16.57
N ASN A 134 10.20 11.02 -15.62
CA ASN A 134 9.94 9.60 -15.88
C ASN A 134 8.44 9.25 -15.94
N GLY A 135 7.53 10.25 -16.01
CA GLY A 135 6.09 10.06 -16.07
C GLY A 135 5.43 9.72 -14.74
N VAL A 136 6.16 9.70 -13.61
CA VAL A 136 5.64 9.38 -12.28
C VAL A 136 5.19 10.64 -11.55
N ASN A 137 3.89 10.78 -11.30
CA ASN A 137 3.32 11.93 -10.61
C ASN A 137 3.10 11.65 -9.11
N ILE A 138 4.17 11.75 -8.33
CA ILE A 138 4.15 11.62 -6.87
C ILE A 138 4.67 12.92 -6.27
N SER A 139 3.82 13.65 -5.53
CA SER A 139 4.20 14.93 -4.96
C SER A 139 5.20 14.76 -3.80
N ARG A 140 6.06 15.79 -3.62
CA ARG A 140 6.97 15.87 -2.46
C ARG A 140 6.24 15.73 -1.13
N GLN A 141 5.01 16.23 -1.02
CA GLN A 141 4.17 16.10 0.17
C GLN A 141 3.81 14.64 0.43
N THR A 142 3.46 13.89 -0.63
CA THR A 142 3.15 12.46 -0.53
C THR A 142 4.39 11.67 -0.10
N MET A 143 5.55 11.94 -0.69
CA MET A 143 6.82 11.31 -0.31
C MET A 143 7.20 11.61 1.13
N SER A 144 7.06 12.87 1.57
CA SER A 144 7.32 13.27 2.96
C SER A 144 6.42 12.53 3.94
N ASN A 145 5.11 12.44 3.65
CA ASN A 145 4.17 11.70 4.48
C ASN A 145 4.49 10.19 4.53
N TRP A 146 4.94 9.59 3.44
CA TRP A 146 5.38 8.20 3.43
C TRP A 146 6.60 7.98 4.31
N ILE A 147 7.60 8.85 4.21
CA ILE A 147 8.82 8.79 5.04
C ILE A 147 8.45 8.88 6.52
N ILE A 148 7.66 9.87 6.91
CA ILE A 148 7.25 10.09 8.31
C ILE A 148 6.51 8.85 8.84
N ARG A 149 5.48 8.39 8.13
CA ARG A 149 4.69 7.23 8.56
C ARG A 149 5.48 5.93 8.62
N CYS A 150 6.45 5.74 7.71
CA CYS A 150 7.33 4.58 7.75
C CYS A 150 8.36 4.70 8.86
N ALA A 151 8.87 5.90 9.14
CA ALA A 151 9.75 6.15 10.27
C ALA A 151 9.06 5.80 11.60
N GLU A 152 7.85 6.28 11.81
CA GLU A 152 7.07 6.00 13.01
C GLU A 152 6.73 4.50 13.16
N LYS A 153 6.32 3.86 12.06
CA LYS A 153 5.82 2.47 12.10
C LYS A 153 6.91 1.41 12.17
N TYR A 154 8.05 1.66 11.49
CA TYR A 154 9.07 0.63 11.30
C TYR A 154 10.43 1.01 11.90
N PHE A 155 10.88 2.25 11.72
CA PHE A 155 12.25 2.61 12.13
C PHE A 155 12.32 2.99 13.61
N ALA A 156 11.34 3.70 14.14
CA ALA A 156 11.34 4.06 15.57
C ALA A 156 11.33 2.81 16.49
N PRO A 157 10.45 1.81 16.30
CA PRO A 157 10.52 0.58 17.09
C PRO A 157 11.85 -0.18 16.95
N PHE A 158 12.44 -0.17 15.75
CA PHE A 158 13.74 -0.80 15.52
C PHE A 158 14.86 -0.09 16.30
N VAL A 159 14.89 1.24 16.26
CA VAL A 159 15.85 2.06 17.02
C VAL A 159 15.70 1.86 18.52
N GLU A 160 14.46 1.83 19.04
CA GLU A 160 14.22 1.57 20.46
C GLU A 160 14.72 0.19 20.89
N ARG A 161 14.50 -0.84 20.07
CA ARG A 161 15.03 -2.17 20.33
C ARG A 161 16.57 -2.19 20.35
N MET A 162 17.20 -1.51 19.40
CA MET A 162 18.68 -1.40 19.38
C MET A 162 19.22 -0.72 20.65
N LYS A 163 18.55 0.30 21.16
CA LYS A 163 18.95 0.97 22.41
C LYS A 163 18.82 0.07 23.65
N GLN A 164 17.89 -0.89 23.62
CA GLN A 164 17.69 -1.83 24.73
C GLN A 164 18.73 -2.97 24.75
N GLU A 165 19.33 -3.25 23.61
CA GLU A 165 20.33 -4.33 23.46
C GLU A 165 21.78 -3.81 23.60
N LEU A 166 21.99 -2.50 23.71
CA LEU A 166 23.27 -1.82 23.97
C LEU A 166 23.43 -1.47 25.44
#